data_50ac0b98abb7db1953efc12c09392a82
#
_entry.id   50ac0b98abb7db1953efc12c09392a82
#
_cell.length_a   1.000
_cell.length_b   1.000
_cell.length_c   1.000
_cell.angle_alpha   90.00
_cell.angle_beta   90.00
_cell.angle_gamma   90.00
#
_symmetry.space_group_name_H-M   'P 1'
#
loop_
_entity.id
_entity.type
_entity.pdbx_description
1 polymer ?
#
loop_
_entity_poly.entity_id
_entity_poly.type
_entity_poly.pdbx_seq_one_letter_code
_entity_poly.pdbx_strand_id
1 'polypeptide(L)'
;MKQQDTLRQTMQQSGQTRAQLAAVLGVSPRTLDKWLLPESSKDFRRIPETAIRLIANQYGMRKSSDLMLPYDWSNPAIPDDALTLSVLRRAIFSDVVRVCADFGLERVSQRVDATLALVPETERPILARILARMLRSIELAQQQVAQQKQAA
;
A
#
# COMPACT_ATOMS: atom_id res chain seq x y z
N MET A 1 15.10 9.22 -3.46
CA MET A 1 13.84 9.70 -4.06
C MET A 1 13.63 11.15 -3.64
N LYS A 2 13.35 12.05 -4.58
CA LYS A 2 13.18 13.47 -4.23
C LYS A 2 11.82 13.67 -3.57
N GLN A 3 11.73 14.60 -2.61
CA GLN A 3 10.47 14.86 -1.88
C GLN A 3 9.30 15.20 -2.80
N GLN A 4 9.58 15.87 -3.95
CA GLN A 4 8.57 16.23 -4.94
C GLN A 4 7.95 14.99 -5.59
N ASP A 5 8.76 13.96 -5.82
CA ASP A 5 8.30 12.71 -6.44
C ASP A 5 7.39 11.94 -5.48
N THR A 6 7.73 11.93 -4.18
CA THR A 6 6.87 11.35 -3.15
C THR A 6 5.51 12.03 -3.09
N LEU A 7 5.46 13.37 -3.07
CA LEU A 7 4.19 14.11 -3.04
C LEU A 7 3.35 13.88 -4.31
N ARG A 8 3.98 13.92 -5.48
CA ARG A 8 3.28 13.67 -6.75
C ARG A 8 2.73 12.26 -6.82
N GLN A 9 3.52 11.28 -6.42
CA GLN A 9 3.11 9.89 -6.36
C GLN A 9 1.96 9.69 -5.38
N THR A 10 2.02 10.31 -4.19
CA THR A 10 0.92 10.29 -3.22
C THR A 10 -0.37 10.84 -3.81
N MET A 11 -0.33 11.98 -4.48
CA MET A 11 -1.50 12.57 -5.13
C MET A 11 -2.06 11.68 -6.25
N GLN A 12 -1.20 11.09 -7.07
CA GLN A 12 -1.62 10.17 -8.13
C GLN A 12 -2.28 8.91 -7.59
N GLN A 13 -1.71 8.31 -6.54
CA GLN A 13 -2.23 7.07 -5.95
C GLN A 13 -3.51 7.28 -5.17
N SER A 14 -3.65 8.42 -4.49
CA SER A 14 -4.84 8.74 -3.70
C SER A 14 -5.96 9.41 -4.51
N GLY A 15 -5.70 9.82 -5.75
CA GLY A 15 -6.64 10.61 -6.56
C GLY A 15 -6.95 12.00 -5.99
N GLN A 16 -6.15 12.47 -5.02
CA GLN A 16 -6.39 13.73 -4.34
C GLN A 16 -5.82 14.93 -5.07
N THR A 17 -6.54 16.03 -4.99
CA THR A 17 -6.06 17.34 -5.44
C THR A 17 -5.04 17.91 -4.45
N ARG A 18 -4.24 18.88 -4.87
CA ARG A 18 -3.30 19.60 -3.99
C ARG A 18 -3.98 20.20 -2.77
N ALA A 19 -5.18 20.77 -2.95
CA ALA A 19 -5.92 21.38 -1.84
C ALA A 19 -6.36 20.32 -0.82
N GLN A 20 -6.81 19.17 -1.28
CA GLN A 20 -7.20 18.05 -0.41
C GLN A 20 -6.01 17.48 0.35
N LEU A 21 -4.88 17.26 -0.34
CA LEU A 21 -3.66 16.78 0.33
C LEU A 21 -3.15 17.80 1.35
N ALA A 22 -3.16 19.10 1.03
CA ALA A 22 -2.77 20.15 1.96
C ALA A 22 -3.65 20.16 3.22
N ALA A 23 -4.97 20.01 3.06
CA ALA A 23 -5.92 19.92 4.18
C ALA A 23 -5.62 18.71 5.09
N VAL A 24 -5.35 17.55 4.50
CA VAL A 24 -4.98 16.33 5.26
C VAL A 24 -3.68 16.51 6.04
N LEU A 25 -2.69 17.18 5.44
CA LEU A 25 -1.40 17.44 6.08
C LEU A 25 -1.45 18.63 7.08
N GLY A 26 -2.60 19.28 7.23
CA GLY A 26 -2.77 20.43 8.11
C GLY A 26 -1.98 21.65 7.68
N VAL A 27 -1.70 21.81 6.39
CA VAL A 27 -0.92 22.94 5.83
C VAL A 27 -1.71 23.72 4.79
N SER A 28 -1.28 24.95 4.52
CA SER A 28 -1.88 25.73 3.43
C SER A 28 -1.49 25.16 2.05
N PRO A 29 -2.35 25.27 1.02
CA PRO A 29 -2.00 24.88 -0.35
C PRO A 29 -0.70 25.55 -0.83
N ARG A 30 -0.47 26.79 -0.44
CA ARG A 30 0.76 27.54 -0.74
C ARG A 30 2.01 26.91 -0.10
N THR A 31 1.88 26.32 1.08
CA THR A 31 2.96 25.58 1.72
C THR A 31 3.28 24.29 0.96
N LEU A 32 2.25 23.57 0.55
CA LEU A 32 2.41 22.36 -0.27
C LEU A 32 3.07 22.69 -1.63
N ASP A 33 2.68 23.80 -2.26
CA ASP A 33 3.29 24.25 -3.51
C ASP A 33 4.79 24.52 -3.35
N LYS A 34 5.21 25.13 -2.22
CA LYS A 34 6.64 25.34 -1.92
C LYS A 34 7.40 24.02 -1.75
N TRP A 35 6.77 22.97 -1.26
CA TRP A 35 7.38 21.65 -1.16
C TRP A 35 7.51 20.94 -2.50
N LEU A 36 6.65 21.29 -3.48
CA LEU A 36 6.66 20.76 -4.85
C LEU A 36 7.65 21.48 -5.76
N LEU A 37 8.20 22.63 -5.35
CA LEU A 37 9.20 23.36 -6.13
C LEU A 37 10.51 22.58 -6.22
N PRO A 38 11.29 22.76 -7.29
CA PRO A 38 12.62 22.20 -7.39
C PRO A 38 13.55 22.80 -6.31
N GLU A 39 14.54 22.03 -5.86
CA GLU A 39 15.49 22.44 -4.81
C GLU A 39 16.29 23.70 -5.16
N SER A 40 16.42 24.02 -6.45
CA SER A 40 17.06 25.22 -6.96
C SER A 40 16.21 26.49 -6.80
N SER A 41 14.94 26.38 -6.46
CA SER A 41 14.05 27.54 -6.28
C SER A 41 14.29 28.23 -4.95
N LYS A 42 14.31 29.58 -4.96
CA LYS A 42 14.43 30.42 -3.74
C LYS A 42 13.29 30.17 -2.74
N ASP A 43 12.12 29.79 -3.25
CA ASP A 43 10.93 29.53 -2.43
C ASP A 43 10.78 28.07 -2.01
N PHE A 44 11.71 27.20 -2.43
CA PHE A 44 11.72 25.80 -2.00
C PHE A 44 11.77 25.69 -0.48
N ARG A 45 10.99 24.75 0.04
CA ARG A 45 11.01 24.35 1.45
C ARG A 45 11.09 22.84 1.54
N ARG A 46 11.86 22.35 2.51
CA ARG A 46 11.87 20.92 2.84
C ARG A 46 10.59 20.56 3.58
N ILE A 47 10.07 19.38 3.27
CA ILE A 47 8.93 18.80 3.99
C ILE A 47 9.40 18.49 5.42
N PRO A 48 8.68 18.93 6.46
CA PRO A 48 8.96 18.51 7.84
C PRO A 48 8.83 17.01 8.00
N GLU A 49 9.64 16.41 8.85
CA GLU A 49 9.62 14.96 9.09
C GLU A 49 8.26 14.46 9.60
N THR A 50 7.57 15.29 10.38
CA THR A 50 6.19 15.02 10.83
C THR A 50 5.22 14.88 9.68
N ALA A 51 5.31 15.72 8.65
CA ALA A 51 4.48 15.63 7.46
C ALA A 51 4.86 14.41 6.60
N ILE A 52 6.16 14.09 6.50
CA ILE A 52 6.61 12.85 5.84
C ILE A 52 6.04 11.62 6.54
N ARG A 53 6.09 11.57 7.88
CA ARG A 53 5.50 10.48 8.67
C ARG A 53 3.99 10.40 8.51
N LEU A 54 3.30 11.53 8.45
CA LEU A 54 1.86 11.58 8.23
C LEU A 54 1.49 11.06 6.83
N ILE A 55 2.23 11.48 5.80
CA ILE A 55 2.11 10.96 4.44
C ILE A 55 2.36 9.44 4.44
N ALA A 56 3.43 8.98 5.08
CA ALA A 56 3.75 7.57 5.20
C ALA A 56 2.66 6.79 5.95
N ASN A 57 2.01 7.35 6.94
CA ASN A 57 0.94 6.69 7.69
C ASN A 57 -0.40 6.67 6.97
N GLN A 58 -0.74 7.72 6.22
CA GLN A 58 -2.06 7.83 5.57
C GLN A 58 -2.05 7.35 4.11
N TYR A 59 -0.96 7.58 3.39
CA TYR A 59 -0.83 7.28 1.96
C TYR A 59 0.39 6.43 1.69
N GLY A 60 1.18 6.17 2.72
CA GLY A 60 2.45 5.52 2.60
C GLY A 60 2.30 4.13 2.08
N MET A 61 3.25 3.80 1.25
CA MET A 61 3.78 2.48 1.12
C MET A 61 4.03 1.94 2.53
N ARG A 62 2.99 1.46 3.21
CA ARG A 62 3.17 0.59 4.36
C ARG A 62 3.81 -0.64 3.78
N LYS A 63 5.13 -0.66 3.75
CA LYS A 63 5.82 -1.92 3.55
C LYS A 63 5.23 -2.85 4.57
N SER A 64 4.61 -3.92 4.09
CA SER A 64 4.23 -4.99 4.98
C SER A 64 5.50 -5.46 5.65
N SER A 65 5.58 -5.30 6.97
CA SER A 65 6.72 -5.72 7.78
C SER A 65 6.50 -7.15 8.23
N ASP A 66 7.57 -7.84 8.64
CA ASP A 66 7.52 -9.18 9.20
C ASP A 66 6.98 -10.26 8.24
N LEU A 67 7.26 -10.11 6.94
CA LEU A 67 6.99 -11.14 5.95
C LEU A 67 7.98 -12.30 6.10
N MET A 68 7.52 -13.52 5.84
CA MET A 68 8.36 -14.73 5.89
C MET A 68 9.48 -14.70 4.85
N LEU A 69 9.21 -14.08 3.68
CA LEU A 69 10.20 -13.94 2.62
C LEU A 69 10.58 -12.47 2.43
N PRO A 70 11.85 -12.19 2.09
CA PRO A 70 12.30 -10.84 1.77
C PRO A 70 11.92 -10.46 0.33
N TYR A 71 10.66 -10.18 0.07
CA TYR A 71 10.15 -9.84 -1.28
C TYR A 71 10.75 -8.56 -1.83
N ASP A 72 11.31 -7.72 -0.98
CA ASP A 72 11.92 -6.44 -1.31
C ASP A 72 13.46 -6.47 -1.32
N TRP A 73 14.07 -7.68 -1.27
CA TRP A 73 15.53 -7.84 -1.19
C TRP A 73 16.30 -7.16 -2.33
N SER A 74 15.74 -7.14 -3.54
CA SER A 74 16.35 -6.50 -4.72
C SER A 74 15.88 -5.07 -4.97
N ASN A 75 14.74 -4.68 -4.37
CA ASN A 75 14.16 -3.35 -4.48
C ASN A 75 13.51 -2.93 -3.16
N PRO A 76 14.26 -2.31 -2.25
CA PRO A 76 13.73 -1.82 -0.98
C PRO A 76 12.60 -0.79 -1.10
N ALA A 77 12.43 -0.20 -2.28
CA ALA A 77 11.37 0.77 -2.60
C ALA A 77 10.25 0.13 -3.45
N ILE A 78 10.07 -1.20 -3.37
CA ILE A 78 9.00 -1.90 -4.09
C ILE A 78 7.64 -1.28 -3.76
N PRO A 79 6.81 -0.91 -4.76
CA PRO A 79 5.45 -0.41 -4.53
C PRO A 79 4.57 -1.48 -3.87
N ASP A 80 3.61 -1.06 -3.04
CA ASP A 80 2.66 -1.95 -2.34
C ASP A 80 1.96 -2.94 -3.28
N ASP A 81 1.55 -2.49 -4.46
CA ASP A 81 0.89 -3.34 -5.44
C ASP A 81 1.83 -4.42 -5.97
N ALA A 82 3.08 -4.08 -6.28
CA ALA A 82 4.09 -5.05 -6.73
C ALA A 82 4.48 -6.02 -5.60
N LEU A 83 4.56 -5.53 -4.36
CA LEU A 83 4.75 -6.38 -3.18
C LEU A 83 3.57 -7.35 -3.03
N THR A 84 2.35 -6.87 -3.13
CA THR A 84 1.14 -7.68 -3.03
C THR A 84 1.12 -8.78 -4.10
N LEU A 85 1.41 -8.45 -5.37
CA LEU A 85 1.52 -9.44 -6.45
C LEU A 85 2.57 -10.52 -6.14
N SER A 86 3.72 -10.12 -5.60
CA SER A 86 4.81 -11.03 -5.24
C SER A 86 4.40 -11.97 -4.10
N VAL A 87 3.71 -11.46 -3.09
CA VAL A 87 3.18 -12.24 -1.96
C VAL A 87 2.10 -13.23 -2.43
N LEU A 88 1.12 -12.77 -3.20
CA LEU A 88 0.05 -13.60 -3.72
C LEU A 88 0.59 -14.72 -4.62
N ARG A 89 1.60 -14.43 -5.45
CA ARG A 89 2.24 -15.43 -6.30
C ARG A 89 2.90 -16.56 -5.50
N ARG A 90 3.47 -16.26 -4.34
CA ARG A 90 4.07 -17.28 -3.44
C ARG A 90 3.03 -18.00 -2.61
N ALA A 91 1.89 -17.38 -2.36
CA ALA A 91 0.77 -17.95 -1.62
C ALA A 91 1.15 -18.52 -0.23
N ILE A 92 2.06 -17.84 0.48
CA ILE A 92 2.37 -18.16 1.88
C ILE A 92 1.28 -17.53 2.74
N PHE A 93 0.52 -18.34 3.47
CA PHE A 93 -0.68 -17.89 4.19
C PHE A 93 -0.41 -16.74 5.17
N SER A 94 0.65 -16.84 5.99
CA SER A 94 1.05 -15.79 6.94
C SER A 94 1.32 -14.45 6.24
N ASP A 95 1.98 -14.49 5.08
CA ASP A 95 2.31 -13.28 4.32
C ASP A 95 1.06 -12.69 3.66
N VAL A 96 0.14 -13.54 3.16
CA VAL A 96 -1.16 -13.09 2.63
C VAL A 96 -2.00 -12.45 3.73
N VAL A 97 -2.04 -13.05 4.94
CA VAL A 97 -2.71 -12.45 6.10
C VAL A 97 -2.13 -11.08 6.42
N ARG A 98 -0.79 -10.97 6.40
CA ARG A 98 -0.10 -9.71 6.72
C ARG A 98 -0.42 -8.61 5.71
N VAL A 99 -0.30 -8.87 4.41
CA VAL A 99 -0.64 -7.86 3.40
C VAL A 99 -2.12 -7.50 3.41
N CYS A 100 -3.03 -8.45 3.75
CA CYS A 100 -4.44 -8.13 3.95
C CYS A 100 -4.67 -7.25 5.18
N ALA A 101 -3.90 -7.42 6.25
CA ALA A 101 -3.98 -6.58 7.43
C ALA A 101 -3.44 -5.15 7.16
N ASP A 102 -2.33 -5.05 6.41
CA ASP A 102 -1.65 -3.78 6.16
C ASP A 102 -2.31 -2.97 5.04
N PHE A 103 -2.81 -3.62 3.98
CA PHE A 103 -3.34 -2.96 2.78
C PHE A 103 -4.86 -3.07 2.62
N GLY A 104 -5.51 -3.90 3.41
CA GLY A 104 -6.93 -4.21 3.32
C GLY A 104 -7.24 -5.39 2.39
N LEU A 105 -8.18 -6.23 2.84
CA LEU A 105 -8.59 -7.45 2.12
C LEU A 105 -9.12 -7.15 0.71
N GLU A 106 -9.94 -6.12 0.56
CA GLU A 106 -10.54 -5.74 -0.72
C GLU A 106 -9.46 -5.37 -1.75
N ARG A 107 -8.49 -4.52 -1.36
CA ARG A 107 -7.38 -4.12 -2.24
C ARG A 107 -6.54 -5.32 -2.66
N VAL A 108 -6.25 -6.24 -1.74
CA VAL A 108 -5.49 -7.46 -2.02
C VAL A 108 -6.29 -8.38 -2.96
N SER A 109 -7.59 -8.55 -2.75
CA SER A 109 -8.46 -9.37 -3.59
C SER A 109 -8.52 -8.87 -5.03
N GLN A 110 -8.53 -7.56 -5.25
CA GLN A 110 -8.50 -6.94 -6.59
C GLN A 110 -7.20 -7.24 -7.36
N ARG A 111 -6.14 -7.73 -6.71
CA ARG A 111 -4.86 -8.06 -7.34
C ARG A 111 -4.72 -9.54 -7.74
N VAL A 112 -5.71 -10.37 -7.41
CA VAL A 112 -5.68 -11.82 -7.72
C VAL A 112 -5.57 -12.06 -9.22
N ASP A 113 -6.41 -11.44 -10.03
CA ASP A 113 -6.41 -11.65 -11.49
C ASP A 113 -5.09 -11.20 -12.12
N ALA A 114 -4.55 -10.06 -11.69
CA ALA A 114 -3.24 -9.60 -12.13
C ALA A 114 -2.12 -10.57 -11.72
N THR A 115 -2.21 -11.17 -10.53
CA THR A 115 -1.27 -12.20 -10.07
C THR A 115 -1.35 -13.44 -10.95
N LEU A 116 -2.55 -13.93 -11.25
CA LEU A 116 -2.76 -15.10 -12.09
C LEU A 116 -2.26 -14.90 -13.51
N ALA A 117 -2.34 -13.68 -14.05
CA ALA A 117 -1.79 -13.35 -15.36
C ALA A 117 -0.26 -13.48 -15.43
N LEU A 118 0.44 -13.35 -14.29
CA LEU A 118 1.90 -13.48 -14.20
C LEU A 118 2.39 -14.92 -14.04
N VAL A 119 1.47 -15.90 -13.93
CA VAL A 119 1.78 -17.31 -13.68
C VAL A 119 1.48 -18.14 -14.93
N PRO A 120 2.26 -19.20 -15.22
CA PRO A 120 1.99 -20.10 -16.32
C PRO A 120 0.56 -20.63 -16.30
N GLU A 121 -0.07 -20.81 -17.45
CA GLU A 121 -1.47 -21.27 -17.55
C GLU A 121 -1.74 -22.58 -16.79
N THR A 122 -0.77 -23.48 -16.79
CA THR A 122 -0.86 -24.77 -16.10
C THR A 122 -0.97 -24.64 -14.58
N GLU A 123 -0.43 -23.59 -14.01
CA GLU A 123 -0.41 -23.34 -12.56
C GLU A 123 -1.57 -22.46 -12.10
N ARG A 124 -2.17 -21.67 -13.01
CA ARG A 124 -3.25 -20.71 -12.69
C ARG A 124 -4.41 -21.30 -11.92
N PRO A 125 -5.01 -22.44 -12.33
CA PRO A 125 -6.17 -22.99 -11.63
C PRO A 125 -5.84 -23.46 -10.22
N ILE A 126 -4.62 -23.93 -9.99
CA ILE A 126 -4.16 -24.38 -8.67
C ILE A 126 -3.98 -23.14 -7.78
N LEU A 127 -3.25 -22.14 -8.26
CA LEU A 127 -3.02 -20.91 -7.51
C LEU A 127 -4.32 -20.16 -7.21
N ALA A 128 -5.23 -20.06 -8.19
CA ALA A 128 -6.54 -19.42 -8.01
C ALA A 128 -7.34 -20.08 -6.88
N ARG A 129 -7.36 -21.42 -6.82
CA ARG A 129 -8.05 -22.17 -5.77
C ARG A 129 -7.42 -21.93 -4.38
N ILE A 130 -6.10 -21.89 -4.31
CA ILE A 130 -5.37 -21.64 -3.07
C ILE A 130 -5.68 -20.22 -2.57
N LEU A 131 -5.55 -19.22 -3.42
CA LEU A 131 -5.81 -17.81 -3.06
C LEU A 131 -7.27 -17.60 -2.66
N ALA A 132 -8.23 -18.16 -3.39
CA ALA A 132 -9.65 -18.07 -3.04
C ALA A 132 -9.94 -18.65 -1.64
N ARG A 133 -9.34 -19.78 -1.30
CA ARG A 133 -9.48 -20.38 0.04
C ARG A 133 -8.85 -19.50 1.13
N MET A 134 -7.64 -18.97 0.88
CA MET A 134 -6.93 -18.11 1.83
C MET A 134 -7.71 -16.83 2.11
N LEU A 135 -8.10 -16.10 1.07
CA LEU A 135 -8.82 -14.83 1.19
C LEU A 135 -10.17 -15.01 1.88
N ARG A 136 -10.92 -16.09 1.56
CA ARG A 136 -12.17 -16.42 2.24
C ARG A 136 -11.96 -16.71 3.73
N SER A 137 -10.91 -17.42 4.09
CA SER A 137 -10.59 -17.70 5.51
C SER A 137 -10.25 -16.41 6.27
N ILE A 138 -9.53 -15.49 5.64
CA ILE A 138 -9.19 -14.19 6.22
C ILE A 138 -10.45 -13.33 6.40
N GLU A 139 -11.33 -13.30 5.39
CA GLU A 139 -12.61 -12.59 5.45
C GLU A 139 -13.48 -13.06 6.63
N LEU A 140 -13.64 -14.37 6.75
CA LEU A 140 -14.42 -14.97 7.85
C LEU A 140 -13.82 -14.62 9.21
N ALA A 141 -12.50 -14.67 9.36
CA ALA A 141 -11.83 -14.29 10.59
C ALA A 141 -12.04 -12.81 10.93
N GLN A 142 -11.97 -11.92 9.94
CA GLN A 142 -12.22 -10.49 10.13
C GLN A 142 -13.68 -10.23 10.55
N GLN A 143 -14.65 -10.92 9.95
CA GLN A 143 -16.06 -10.83 10.33
C GLN A 143 -16.30 -11.29 11.76
N GLN A 144 -15.70 -12.39 12.19
CA GLN A 144 -15.79 -12.88 13.57
C GLN A 144 -15.24 -11.88 14.59
N VAL A 145 -14.06 -11.31 14.30
CA VAL A 145 -13.46 -10.27 15.17
C VAL A 145 -14.34 -9.03 15.24
N ALA A 146 -14.94 -8.61 14.13
CA ALA A 146 -15.84 -7.46 14.10
C ALA A 146 -17.11 -7.71 14.94
N GLN A 147 -17.71 -8.91 14.83
CA GLN A 147 -18.87 -9.29 15.63
C GLN A 147 -18.57 -9.33 17.13
N GLN A 148 -17.41 -9.87 17.53
CA GLN A 148 -16.99 -9.91 18.93
C GLN A 148 -16.81 -8.50 19.52
N LYS A 149 -16.28 -7.56 18.74
CA LYS A 149 -16.11 -6.15 19.18
C LYS A 149 -17.43 -5.40 19.32
N GLN A 150 -18.48 -5.81 18.59
CA GLN A 150 -19.82 -5.20 18.71
C GLN A 150 -20.63 -5.78 19.87
N ALA A 151 -20.27 -6.97 20.34
CA ALA A 151 -20.95 -7.66 21.43
C ALA A 151 -20.34 -7.36 22.82
N ALA A 152 -19.21 -6.68 22.88
CA ALA A 152 -18.49 -6.27 24.09
C ALA A 152 -18.71 -4.81 24.44
#